data_0f5dd07c158f1cc077f1f879e441c6b3
#
_entry.id   0f5dd07c158f1cc077f1f879e441c6b3
#
_cell.length_a   1.000
_cell.length_b   1.000
_cell.length_c   1.000
_cell.angle_alpha   90.00
_cell.angle_beta   90.00
_cell.angle_gamma   90.00
#
_symmetry.space_group_name_H-M   'P 1'
#
loop_
_entity.id
_entity.type
_entity.pdbx_description
1 polymer ?
#
loop_
_entity_poly.entity_id
_entity_poly.type
_entity_poly.pdbx_seq_one_letter_code
_entity_poly.pdbx_strand_id
1 'polypeptide(L)'
;CAKTFIPNHPKTKLLVEDINKVKAKQVPFIDILAGGFPCQPFSVAGHRKGFEDDRGGLFFQIIRLIEELEQDKRKPKVIFLENVKNMYTHDNGKTYLKMKSELEQKGYHIVKKILNTCEYGNIPQNRERLYIIGFLDENVKNRFKWPEKIKLTNTIENVINWSGEGIDKKYFYNESSKCWDLLNEAMTQKHSIYQFRRVYVRENKSGVCPTLTANMGMGGHNVPLIRDDN
;
A
#
# COMPACT_ATOMS: atom_id res chain seq x y z
N CYS A 1 -13.45 -5.52 2.68
CA CYS A 1 -13.13 -4.78 1.44
C CYS A 1 -14.35 -4.63 0.52
N ALA A 2 -15.05 -5.73 0.10
CA ALA A 2 -16.18 -5.61 -0.85
C ALA A 2 -17.31 -4.69 -0.37
N LYS A 3 -17.72 -4.80 0.90
CA LYS A 3 -18.75 -3.94 1.51
C LYS A 3 -18.40 -2.44 1.49
N THR A 4 -17.10 -2.11 1.48
CA THR A 4 -16.62 -0.73 1.37
C THR A 4 -16.45 -0.33 -0.09
N PHE A 5 -15.98 -1.25 -0.94
CA PHE A 5 -15.73 -0.96 -2.35
C PHE A 5 -17.01 -0.64 -3.12
N ILE A 6 -18.05 -1.46 -2.99
CA ILE A 6 -19.29 -1.35 -3.76
C ILE A 6 -19.94 0.04 -3.64
N PRO A 7 -20.18 0.60 -2.45
CA PRO A 7 -20.81 1.93 -2.35
C PRO A 7 -19.94 3.07 -2.86
N ASN A 8 -18.60 2.92 -2.82
CA ASN A 8 -17.67 3.95 -3.29
C ASN A 8 -17.40 3.85 -4.81
N HIS A 9 -17.64 2.69 -5.42
CA HIS A 9 -17.42 2.44 -6.85
C HIS A 9 -18.60 1.73 -7.50
N PRO A 10 -19.81 2.34 -7.49
CA PRO A 10 -21.05 1.66 -7.90
C PRO A 10 -21.08 1.26 -9.39
N LYS A 11 -20.26 1.91 -10.22
CA LYS A 11 -20.17 1.61 -11.66
C LYS A 11 -19.08 0.59 -12.01
N THR A 12 -18.26 0.15 -11.04
CA THR A 12 -17.17 -0.78 -11.27
C THR A 12 -17.63 -2.21 -11.03
N LYS A 13 -17.44 -3.08 -12.02
CA LYS A 13 -17.71 -4.51 -11.85
C LYS A 13 -16.70 -5.09 -10.85
N LEU A 14 -17.20 -5.65 -9.77
CA LEU A 14 -16.40 -6.29 -8.73
C LEU A 14 -16.55 -7.81 -8.80
N LEU A 15 -15.44 -8.53 -8.92
CA LEU A 15 -15.35 -9.96 -8.72
C LEU A 15 -14.74 -10.23 -7.34
N VAL A 16 -15.52 -10.78 -6.42
CA VAL A 16 -15.05 -11.14 -5.07
C VAL A 16 -14.61 -12.60 -5.08
N GLU A 17 -13.36 -12.83 -5.43
CA GLU A 17 -12.80 -14.16 -5.56
C GLU A 17 -11.31 -14.17 -5.11
N ASP A 18 -10.82 -15.35 -4.75
CA ASP A 18 -9.40 -15.59 -4.56
C ASP A 18 -8.69 -15.54 -5.92
N ILE A 19 -7.63 -14.73 -6.03
CA ILE A 19 -6.86 -14.58 -7.26
C ILE A 19 -6.34 -15.92 -7.80
N ASN A 20 -6.08 -16.90 -6.92
CA ASN A 20 -5.67 -18.25 -7.33
C ASN A 20 -6.74 -18.98 -8.16
N LYS A 21 -8.00 -18.60 -8.03
CA LYS A 21 -9.15 -19.20 -8.74
C LYS A 21 -9.58 -18.39 -9.97
N VAL A 22 -9.15 -17.13 -10.06
CA VAL A 22 -9.48 -16.27 -11.20
C VAL A 22 -8.75 -16.77 -12.45
N LYS A 23 -9.49 -16.93 -13.55
CA LYS A 23 -8.98 -17.33 -14.87
C LYS A 23 -9.10 -16.19 -15.86
N ALA A 24 -8.25 -16.16 -16.88
CA ALA A 24 -8.27 -15.13 -17.93
C ALA A 24 -9.66 -14.91 -18.54
N LYS A 25 -10.46 -15.96 -18.75
CA LYS A 25 -11.82 -15.86 -19.29
C LYS A 25 -12.81 -15.03 -18.44
N GLN A 26 -12.51 -14.84 -17.16
CA GLN A 26 -13.31 -14.02 -16.24
C GLN A 26 -12.86 -12.54 -16.27
N VAL A 27 -11.67 -12.27 -16.82
CA VAL A 27 -11.10 -10.94 -16.96
C VAL A 27 -11.59 -10.34 -18.28
N PRO A 28 -12.21 -9.14 -18.30
CA PRO A 28 -12.59 -8.47 -19.53
C PRO A 28 -11.35 -8.11 -20.37
N PHE A 29 -11.56 -7.60 -21.59
CA PHE A 29 -10.46 -6.97 -22.31
C PHE A 29 -9.97 -5.74 -21.53
N ILE A 30 -8.66 -5.69 -21.26
CA ILE A 30 -8.02 -4.62 -20.51
C ILE A 30 -6.72 -4.19 -21.20
N ASP A 31 -6.49 -2.89 -21.27
CA ASP A 31 -5.20 -2.34 -21.72
C ASP A 31 -4.18 -2.24 -20.56
N ILE A 32 -4.69 -2.05 -19.33
CA ILE A 32 -3.86 -1.87 -18.14
C ILE A 32 -4.27 -2.91 -17.08
N LEU A 33 -3.30 -3.66 -16.60
CA LEU A 33 -3.43 -4.51 -15.41
C LEU A 33 -2.81 -3.79 -14.21
N ALA A 34 -3.64 -3.30 -13.30
CA ALA A 34 -3.18 -2.64 -12.07
C ALA A 34 -3.40 -3.55 -10.86
N GLY A 35 -2.45 -3.55 -9.92
CA GLY A 35 -2.59 -4.33 -8.70
C GLY A 35 -1.61 -3.97 -7.61
N GLY A 36 -2.10 -3.99 -6.35
CA GLY A 36 -1.26 -4.10 -5.16
C GLY A 36 -1.31 -5.55 -4.66
N PHE A 37 -0.20 -6.07 -4.20
CA PHE A 37 -0.11 -7.42 -3.65
C PHE A 37 0.66 -7.40 -2.32
N PRO A 38 0.42 -8.36 -1.40
CA PRO A 38 1.11 -8.39 -0.12
C PRO A 38 2.62 -8.53 -0.30
N CYS A 39 3.38 -7.79 0.53
CA CYS A 39 4.79 -8.01 0.72
C CYS A 39 5.00 -9.25 1.60
N GLN A 40 4.56 -10.40 1.13
CA GLN A 40 5.07 -11.63 1.70
C GLN A 40 6.44 -11.84 1.09
N PRO A 41 7.47 -12.13 1.91
CA PRO A 41 8.76 -12.49 1.35
C PRO A 41 8.50 -13.59 0.33
N PHE A 42 9.20 -13.55 -0.78
CA PHE A 42 9.49 -14.74 -1.56
C PHE A 42 10.25 -15.62 -0.59
N SER A 43 9.51 -16.27 0.31
CA SER A 43 10.14 -16.96 1.42
C SER A 43 10.90 -18.14 0.84
N VAL A 44 12.21 -17.98 0.86
CA VAL A 44 13.17 -19.08 0.92
C VAL A 44 12.94 -19.93 2.19
N ALA A 45 11.80 -19.81 2.84
CA ALA A 45 11.36 -20.60 3.99
C ALA A 45 10.58 -21.84 3.58
N GLY A 46 10.93 -22.42 2.45
CA GLY A 46 10.63 -23.79 2.08
C GLY A 46 11.96 -24.50 1.92
N HIS A 47 12.38 -25.23 2.93
CA HIS A 47 13.51 -26.14 2.82
C HIS A 47 13.46 -26.95 1.50
N ARG A 48 14.43 -26.69 0.60
CA ARG A 48 15.03 -27.68 -0.31
C ARG A 48 14.07 -28.64 -1.08
N LYS A 49 12.96 -28.16 -1.60
CA LYS A 49 12.28 -28.85 -2.69
C LYS A 49 12.17 -27.87 -3.84
N GLY A 50 12.71 -28.26 -4.98
CA GLY A 50 13.03 -27.42 -6.11
C GLY A 50 11.97 -26.42 -6.58
N PHE A 51 12.36 -25.62 -7.53
CA PHE A 51 11.68 -24.50 -8.19
C PHE A 51 10.17 -24.67 -8.54
N GLU A 52 9.57 -25.82 -8.26
CA GLU A 52 8.18 -26.14 -8.59
C GLU A 52 7.17 -25.74 -7.52
N ASP A 53 7.58 -25.44 -6.29
CA ASP A 53 6.68 -25.15 -5.18
C ASP A 53 6.56 -23.67 -4.82
N ASP A 54 7.34 -22.78 -5.45
CA ASP A 54 7.34 -21.32 -5.19
C ASP A 54 6.30 -20.53 -6.00
N ARG A 55 5.40 -21.21 -6.71
CA ARG A 55 4.26 -20.57 -7.38
C ARG A 55 3.18 -20.07 -6.41
N GLY A 56 3.39 -20.18 -5.11
CA GLY A 56 2.44 -19.79 -4.06
C GLY A 56 2.36 -18.29 -3.78
N GLY A 57 3.30 -17.46 -4.22
CA GLY A 57 3.27 -16.02 -3.99
C GLY A 57 2.26 -15.31 -4.88
N LEU A 58 1.48 -14.36 -4.32
CA LEU A 58 0.44 -13.64 -5.07
C LEU A 58 0.99 -12.85 -6.27
N PHE A 59 2.27 -12.48 -6.26
CA PHE A 59 2.93 -11.93 -7.44
C PHE A 59 2.93 -12.91 -8.63
N PHE A 60 3.18 -14.20 -8.39
CA PHE A 60 3.17 -15.20 -9.45
C PHE A 60 1.76 -15.46 -10.02
N GLN A 61 0.71 -15.15 -9.26
CA GLN A 61 -0.65 -15.16 -9.81
C GLN A 61 -0.87 -14.03 -10.83
N ILE A 62 -0.19 -12.90 -10.65
CA ILE A 62 -0.18 -11.84 -11.66
C ILE A 62 0.52 -12.33 -12.93
N ILE A 63 1.69 -12.97 -12.80
CA ILE A 63 2.42 -13.56 -13.93
C ILE A 63 1.57 -14.60 -14.65
N ARG A 64 0.93 -15.53 -13.90
CA ARG A 64 0.01 -16.53 -14.46
C ARG A 64 -1.13 -15.90 -15.25
N LEU A 65 -1.77 -14.87 -14.72
CA LEU A 65 -2.85 -14.18 -15.43
C LEU A 65 -2.35 -13.49 -16.70
N ILE A 66 -1.16 -12.90 -16.69
CA ILE A 66 -0.54 -12.33 -17.89
C ILE A 66 -0.34 -13.41 -18.95
N GLU A 67 0.16 -14.58 -18.57
CA GLU A 67 0.37 -15.73 -19.46
C GLU A 67 -0.94 -16.23 -20.05
N GLU A 68 -1.97 -16.43 -19.22
CA GLU A 68 -3.29 -16.87 -19.68
C GLU A 68 -3.92 -15.83 -20.62
N LEU A 69 -3.80 -14.53 -20.33
CA LEU A 69 -4.30 -13.46 -21.19
C LEU A 69 -3.50 -13.35 -22.50
N GLU A 70 -2.20 -13.65 -22.49
CA GLU A 70 -1.37 -13.70 -23.69
C GLU A 70 -1.81 -14.84 -24.63
N GLN A 71 -2.06 -16.03 -24.08
CA GLN A 71 -2.60 -17.17 -24.84
C GLN A 71 -3.93 -16.83 -25.52
N ASP A 72 -4.76 -16.04 -24.85
CA ASP A 72 -6.05 -15.54 -25.39
C ASP A 72 -5.87 -14.33 -26.34
N LYS A 73 -4.64 -13.93 -26.67
CA LYS A 73 -4.32 -12.71 -27.46
C LYS A 73 -4.86 -11.41 -26.84
N ARG A 74 -4.97 -11.35 -25.51
CA ARG A 74 -5.50 -10.23 -24.73
C ARG A 74 -4.50 -9.70 -23.70
N LYS A 75 -3.21 -9.87 -23.96
CA LYS A 75 -2.14 -9.42 -23.07
C LYS A 75 -2.26 -7.93 -22.79
N PRO A 76 -2.26 -7.49 -21.51
CA PRO A 76 -2.30 -6.08 -21.15
C PRO A 76 -1.10 -5.32 -21.73
N LYS A 77 -1.34 -4.14 -22.31
CA LYS A 77 -0.26 -3.29 -22.85
C LYS A 77 0.62 -2.70 -21.76
N VAL A 78 0.01 -2.45 -20.59
CA VAL A 78 0.68 -1.86 -19.43
C VAL A 78 0.34 -2.66 -18.18
N ILE A 79 1.34 -2.88 -17.33
CA ILE A 79 1.16 -3.34 -15.97
C ILE A 79 1.53 -2.21 -15.01
N PHE A 80 0.77 -2.07 -13.92
CA PHE A 80 0.97 -1.05 -12.92
C PHE A 80 0.88 -1.70 -11.53
N LEU A 81 2.02 -1.91 -10.88
CA LEU A 81 2.08 -2.62 -9.61
C LEU A 81 2.52 -1.69 -8.48
N GLU A 82 1.89 -1.85 -7.31
CA GLU A 82 2.22 -1.12 -6.09
C GLU A 82 2.66 -2.08 -4.99
N ASN A 83 3.68 -1.66 -4.23
CA ASN A 83 4.07 -2.36 -3.01
C ASN A 83 4.71 -1.41 -1.99
N VAL A 84 4.99 -1.90 -0.79
CA VAL A 84 5.72 -1.14 0.22
C VAL A 84 7.16 -0.84 -0.24
N LYS A 85 7.71 0.30 0.16
CA LYS A 85 9.10 0.71 -0.14
C LYS A 85 10.12 -0.38 0.16
N ASN A 86 9.95 -1.09 1.29
CA ASN A 86 10.90 -2.11 1.72
C ASN A 86 11.00 -3.30 0.76
N MET A 87 10.03 -3.51 -0.12
CA MET A 87 10.12 -4.52 -1.18
C MET A 87 11.35 -4.30 -2.08
N TYR A 88 11.72 -3.04 -2.31
CA TYR A 88 12.86 -2.72 -3.16
C TYR A 88 14.21 -3.13 -2.56
N THR A 89 14.35 -3.05 -1.23
CA THR A 89 15.59 -3.39 -0.52
C THR A 89 15.56 -4.78 0.12
N HIS A 90 14.40 -5.45 0.09
CA HIS A 90 14.23 -6.78 0.67
C HIS A 90 15.22 -7.78 0.07
N ASP A 91 15.85 -8.57 0.93
CA ASP A 91 16.88 -9.55 0.57
C ASP A 91 17.99 -8.93 -0.31
N ASN A 92 18.55 -7.81 0.13
CA ASN A 92 19.59 -7.06 -0.60
C ASN A 92 19.17 -6.72 -2.05
N GLY A 93 17.86 -6.46 -2.27
CA GLY A 93 17.30 -6.14 -3.58
C GLY A 93 16.96 -7.32 -4.47
N LYS A 94 17.29 -8.55 -4.07
CA LYS A 94 17.05 -9.77 -4.87
C LYS A 94 15.57 -9.97 -5.19
N THR A 95 14.69 -9.67 -4.22
CA THR A 95 13.25 -9.77 -4.41
C THR A 95 12.77 -8.90 -5.58
N TYR A 96 13.17 -7.63 -5.61
CA TYR A 96 12.81 -6.73 -6.71
C TYR A 96 13.42 -7.19 -8.04
N LEU A 97 14.68 -7.60 -8.04
CA LEU A 97 15.36 -8.09 -9.26
C LEU A 97 14.67 -9.34 -9.84
N LYS A 98 14.22 -10.26 -8.99
CA LYS A 98 13.45 -11.43 -9.43
C LYS A 98 12.13 -11.01 -10.06
N MET A 99 11.35 -10.13 -9.41
CA MET A 99 10.11 -9.61 -9.97
C MET A 99 10.32 -8.91 -11.31
N LYS A 100 11.34 -8.07 -11.40
CA LYS A 100 11.71 -7.38 -12.63
C LYS A 100 12.02 -8.37 -13.74
N SER A 101 12.85 -9.37 -13.47
CA SER A 101 13.22 -10.41 -14.44
C SER A 101 11.99 -11.18 -14.94
N GLU A 102 11.07 -11.59 -14.05
CA GLU A 102 9.84 -12.28 -14.44
C GLU A 102 8.97 -11.45 -15.39
N LEU A 103 8.82 -10.16 -15.12
CA LEU A 103 8.05 -9.26 -15.96
C LEU A 103 8.76 -8.98 -17.31
N GLU A 104 10.09 -8.85 -17.30
CA GLU A 104 10.89 -8.70 -18.52
C GLU A 104 10.83 -9.93 -19.41
N GLN A 105 10.82 -11.15 -18.84
CA GLN A 105 10.59 -12.39 -19.58
C GLN A 105 9.20 -12.45 -20.24
N LYS A 106 8.23 -11.69 -19.72
CA LYS A 106 6.92 -11.49 -20.36
C LYS A 106 6.92 -10.34 -21.39
N GLY A 107 8.09 -9.82 -21.76
CA GLY A 107 8.24 -8.78 -22.77
C GLY A 107 7.92 -7.35 -22.29
N TYR A 108 7.83 -7.11 -20.98
CA TYR A 108 7.60 -5.77 -20.47
C TYR A 108 8.91 -5.02 -20.23
N HIS A 109 8.97 -3.77 -20.69
CA HIS A 109 10.02 -2.82 -20.37
C HIS A 109 9.69 -2.11 -19.06
N ILE A 110 10.51 -2.31 -18.03
CA ILE A 110 10.19 -1.93 -16.65
C ILE A 110 10.78 -0.57 -16.28
N VAL A 111 9.95 0.27 -15.66
CA VAL A 111 10.38 1.46 -14.91
C VAL A 111 9.88 1.36 -13.47
N LYS A 112 10.61 1.98 -12.53
CA LYS A 112 10.20 1.98 -11.12
C LYS A 112 10.51 3.31 -10.46
N LYS A 113 9.69 3.68 -9.47
CA LYS A 113 9.94 4.82 -8.60
C LYS A 113 9.31 4.60 -7.23
N ILE A 114 9.94 5.15 -6.21
CA ILE A 114 9.32 5.26 -4.87
C ILE A 114 8.69 6.65 -4.80
N LEU A 115 7.40 6.69 -4.52
CA LEU A 115 6.63 7.93 -4.37
C LEU A 115 6.08 8.02 -2.94
N ASN A 116 6.08 9.26 -2.41
CA ASN A 116 5.52 9.55 -1.10
C ASN A 116 4.23 10.35 -1.24
N THR A 117 3.18 9.96 -0.54
CA THR A 117 1.86 10.59 -0.63
C THR A 117 1.89 12.09 -0.33
N CYS A 118 2.70 12.53 0.63
CA CYS A 118 2.83 13.96 0.94
C CYS A 118 3.58 14.77 -0.12
N GLU A 119 4.37 14.12 -0.99
CA GLU A 119 5.12 14.79 -2.05
C GLU A 119 4.40 14.76 -3.41
N TYR A 120 3.48 13.81 -3.63
CA TYR A 120 2.86 13.56 -4.94
C TYR A 120 1.33 13.55 -4.90
N GLY A 121 0.71 13.45 -3.71
CA GLY A 121 -0.73 13.30 -3.59
C GLY A 121 -1.43 14.42 -2.81
N ASN A 122 -0.71 15.45 -2.36
CA ASN A 122 -1.22 16.51 -1.50
C ASN A 122 -1.99 16.00 -0.26
N ILE A 123 -1.54 14.87 0.28
CA ILE A 123 -2.11 14.27 1.48
C ILE A 123 -1.07 14.35 2.60
N PRO A 124 -1.38 14.92 3.77
CA PRO A 124 -0.42 15.09 4.86
C PRO A 124 -0.12 13.77 5.58
N GLN A 125 0.34 12.78 4.82
CA GLN A 125 0.74 11.47 5.31
C GLN A 125 2.08 11.06 4.70
N ASN A 126 3.02 10.67 5.55
CA ASN A 126 4.27 10.05 5.11
C ASN A 126 4.00 8.57 4.76
N ARG A 127 3.71 8.31 3.48
CA ARG A 127 3.42 6.97 2.95
C ARG A 127 4.23 6.74 1.68
N GLU A 128 5.38 6.09 1.81
CA GLU A 128 6.24 5.73 0.69
C GLU A 128 5.83 4.38 0.10
N ARG A 129 5.67 4.35 -1.22
CA ARG A 129 5.32 3.14 -1.97
C ARG A 129 6.20 2.98 -3.19
N LEU A 130 6.59 1.75 -3.45
CA LEU A 130 7.26 1.35 -4.68
C LEU A 130 6.20 1.15 -5.75
N TYR A 131 6.34 1.87 -6.85
CA TYR A 131 5.57 1.66 -8.07
C TYR A 131 6.47 1.03 -9.12
N ILE A 132 5.96 -0.02 -9.75
CA ILE A 132 6.60 -0.76 -10.84
C ILE A 132 5.64 -0.70 -12.02
N ILE A 133 6.10 -0.13 -13.13
CA ILE A 133 5.29 -0.03 -14.35
C ILE A 133 6.03 -0.75 -15.46
N GLY A 134 5.32 -1.63 -16.17
CA GLY A 134 5.83 -2.33 -17.35
C GLY A 134 5.05 -1.97 -18.58
N PHE A 135 5.74 -1.76 -19.68
CA PHE A 135 5.18 -1.41 -20.99
C PHE A 135 5.58 -2.48 -22.00
N LEU A 136 4.64 -2.98 -22.82
CA LEU A 136 4.98 -3.86 -23.93
C LEU A 136 5.70 -3.14 -25.08
N ASP A 137 5.41 -1.84 -25.25
CA ASP A 137 6.02 -1.01 -26.29
C ASP A 137 7.11 -0.12 -25.66
N GLU A 138 8.35 -0.30 -26.11
CA GLU A 138 9.49 0.45 -25.63
C GLU A 138 9.39 1.95 -25.98
N ASN A 139 8.78 2.30 -27.10
CA ASN A 139 8.57 3.71 -27.45
C ASN A 139 7.59 4.38 -26.48
N VAL A 140 6.57 3.65 -26.00
CA VAL A 140 5.65 4.16 -24.98
C VAL A 140 6.38 4.32 -23.67
N LYS A 141 7.19 3.34 -23.24
CA LYS A 141 8.02 3.42 -22.03
C LYS A 141 8.99 4.63 -22.11
N ASN A 142 9.61 4.90 -23.26
CA ASN A 142 10.56 6.00 -23.41
C ASN A 142 9.90 7.38 -23.35
N ARG A 143 8.61 7.48 -23.68
CA ARG A 143 7.79 8.71 -23.56
C ARG A 143 7.20 8.88 -22.15
N PHE A 144 7.15 7.82 -21.35
CA PHE A 144 6.60 7.89 -20.02
C PHE A 144 7.46 8.79 -19.11
N LYS A 145 6.80 9.68 -18.39
CA LYS A 145 7.42 10.54 -17.38
C LYS A 145 6.72 10.34 -16.04
N TRP A 146 7.51 10.19 -14.99
CA TRP A 146 6.97 10.20 -13.64
C TRP A 146 6.41 11.58 -13.31
N PRO A 147 5.35 11.67 -12.50
CA PRO A 147 4.85 12.95 -12.03
C PRO A 147 5.95 13.71 -11.28
N GLU A 148 5.88 15.05 -11.35
CA GLU A 148 6.71 15.91 -10.54
C GLU A 148 6.18 16.02 -9.13
N LYS A 149 7.05 16.38 -8.19
CA LYS A 149 6.63 16.66 -6.81
C LYS A 149 5.76 17.90 -6.80
N ILE A 150 4.73 17.86 -5.98
CA ILE A 150 3.83 19.00 -5.74
C ILE A 150 4.05 19.54 -4.33
N LYS A 151 3.75 20.83 -4.14
CA LYS A 151 3.78 21.43 -2.81
C LYS A 151 2.63 20.86 -1.99
N LEU A 152 2.93 20.34 -0.81
CA LEU A 152 1.90 19.94 0.16
C LEU A 152 1.21 21.21 0.67
N THR A 153 -0.07 21.37 0.37
CA THR A 153 -0.91 22.50 0.82
C THR A 153 -1.90 22.09 1.88
N ASN A 154 -2.30 20.80 1.89
CA ASN A 154 -3.13 20.25 2.95
C ASN A 154 -2.29 19.99 4.20
N THR A 155 -2.80 20.42 5.34
CA THR A 155 -2.19 20.16 6.66
C THR A 155 -2.97 19.09 7.41
N ILE A 156 -2.40 18.55 8.47
CA ILE A 156 -3.13 17.64 9.37
C ILE A 156 -4.35 18.34 10.00
N GLU A 157 -4.28 19.64 10.23
CA GLU A 157 -5.38 20.44 10.77
C GLU A 157 -6.61 20.44 9.85
N ASN A 158 -6.40 20.43 8.52
CA ASN A 158 -7.47 20.48 7.54
C ASN A 158 -8.19 19.13 7.35
N VAL A 159 -7.58 18.02 7.77
CA VAL A 159 -8.08 16.66 7.49
C VAL A 159 -8.48 15.89 8.72
N ILE A 160 -8.19 16.38 9.92
CA ILE A 160 -8.52 15.75 11.19
C ILE A 160 -9.70 16.47 11.84
N ASN A 161 -10.66 15.71 12.34
CA ASN A 161 -11.72 16.24 13.22
C ASN A 161 -11.16 16.33 14.65
N TRP A 162 -10.74 17.53 15.05
CA TRP A 162 -10.15 17.80 16.36
C TRP A 162 -11.16 17.88 17.48
N SER A 163 -12.43 18.21 17.20
CA SER A 163 -13.47 18.28 18.21
C SER A 163 -13.86 16.90 18.77
N GLY A 164 -13.56 15.84 18.05
CA GLY A 164 -14.02 14.50 18.42
C GLY A 164 -15.53 14.28 18.26
N GLU A 165 -16.28 15.30 17.83
CA GLU A 165 -17.73 15.22 17.68
C GLU A 165 -18.13 14.15 16.65
N GLY A 166 -19.14 13.35 16.99
CA GLY A 166 -19.62 12.27 16.13
C GLY A 166 -18.76 11.01 16.14
N ILE A 167 -17.66 10.96 16.91
CA ILE A 167 -16.80 9.79 17.04
C ILE A 167 -17.31 8.90 18.19
N ASP A 168 -17.39 7.58 17.92
CA ASP A 168 -17.80 6.60 18.93
C ASP A 168 -16.81 6.61 20.12
N LYS A 169 -17.35 6.67 21.34
CA LYS A 169 -16.61 6.73 22.61
C LYS A 169 -15.57 5.61 22.79
N LYS A 170 -15.77 4.47 22.14
CA LYS A 170 -14.80 3.35 22.18
C LYS A 170 -13.42 3.70 21.57
N TYR A 171 -13.32 4.76 20.78
CA TYR A 171 -12.06 5.22 20.20
C TYR A 171 -11.31 6.24 21.06
N PHE A 172 -11.88 6.63 22.21
CA PHE A 172 -11.23 7.54 23.14
C PHE A 172 -10.56 6.75 24.27
N TYR A 173 -9.34 7.15 24.59
CA TYR A 173 -8.71 6.78 25.85
C TYR A 173 -9.25 7.65 26.98
N ASN A 174 -9.38 7.07 28.16
CA ASN A 174 -9.85 7.73 29.37
C ASN A 174 -9.13 7.19 30.61
N GLU A 175 -9.47 7.68 31.79
CA GLU A 175 -8.89 7.29 33.06
C GLU A 175 -8.91 5.79 33.36
N SER A 176 -9.84 5.03 32.79
CA SER A 176 -9.88 3.57 32.94
C SER A 176 -8.86 2.84 32.03
N SER A 177 -8.24 3.54 31.10
CA SER A 177 -7.27 2.97 30.18
C SER A 177 -5.89 2.83 30.87
N LYS A 178 -5.29 1.65 30.82
CA LYS A 178 -3.99 1.36 31.48
C LYS A 178 -2.83 2.30 31.09
N CYS A 179 -2.93 2.99 29.97
CA CYS A 179 -1.91 3.92 29.48
C CYS A 179 -2.33 5.38 29.63
N TRP A 180 -3.44 5.68 30.33
CA TRP A 180 -4.00 7.02 30.42
C TRP A 180 -2.99 8.04 30.96
N ASP A 181 -2.39 7.78 32.12
CA ASP A 181 -1.45 8.70 32.74
C ASP A 181 -0.26 9.02 31.82
N LEU A 182 0.29 7.98 31.19
CA LEU A 182 1.37 8.13 30.21
C LEU A 182 0.99 8.97 29.00
N LEU A 183 -0.25 8.77 28.47
CA LEU A 183 -0.75 9.55 27.35
C LEU A 183 -1.01 10.99 27.76
N ASN A 184 -1.68 11.21 28.89
CA ASN A 184 -2.05 12.54 29.37
C ASN A 184 -0.81 13.39 29.71
N GLU A 185 0.22 12.80 30.31
CA GLU A 185 1.49 13.46 30.59
C GLU A 185 2.25 13.83 29.29
N ALA A 186 2.30 12.92 28.31
CA ALA A 186 3.11 13.11 27.13
C ALA A 186 2.45 13.94 26.02
N MET A 187 1.12 13.90 25.91
CA MET A 187 0.38 14.57 24.84
C MET A 187 0.01 16.00 25.20
N THR A 188 1.01 16.86 25.31
CA THR A 188 0.85 18.25 25.78
C THR A 188 0.47 19.24 24.70
N GLN A 189 0.77 18.95 23.43
CA GLN A 189 0.52 19.85 22.31
C GLN A 189 -0.82 19.51 21.66
N LYS A 190 -1.71 20.51 21.54
CA LYS A 190 -2.88 20.43 20.68
C LYS A 190 -2.47 20.42 19.22
N HIS A 191 -3.30 19.84 18.35
CA HIS A 191 -3.10 19.80 16.90
C HIS A 191 -1.80 19.09 16.45
N SER A 192 -1.27 18.22 17.34
CA SER A 192 -0.15 17.34 17.05
C SER A 192 -0.58 15.89 16.96
N ILE A 193 0.13 15.10 16.14
CA ILE A 193 -0.07 13.65 16.07
C ILE A 193 0.97 12.96 16.94
N TYR A 194 0.50 12.07 17.78
CA TYR A 194 1.34 11.25 18.65
C TYR A 194 1.31 9.78 18.23
N GLN A 195 2.31 9.04 18.65
CA GLN A 195 2.35 7.58 18.49
C GLN A 195 2.68 6.94 19.84
N PHE A 196 1.81 6.06 20.29
CA PHE A 196 2.10 5.21 21.44
C PHE A 196 3.02 4.05 21.02
N ARG A 197 4.22 4.01 21.60
CA ARG A 197 5.30 3.08 21.25
C ARG A 197 5.54 2.06 22.37
N ARG A 198 4.49 1.35 22.82
CA ARG A 198 4.49 0.36 23.92
C ARG A 198 4.82 0.94 25.30
N VAL A 199 5.95 1.62 25.45
CA VAL A 199 6.50 2.09 26.72
C VAL A 199 6.70 3.60 26.78
N TYR A 200 6.52 4.31 25.67
CA TYR A 200 6.58 5.77 25.60
C TYR A 200 5.67 6.33 24.50
N VAL A 201 5.35 7.59 24.62
CA VAL A 201 4.60 8.35 23.64
C VAL A 201 5.55 9.25 22.86
N ARG A 202 5.45 9.25 21.56
CA ARG A 202 6.28 10.08 20.67
C ARG A 202 5.41 11.08 19.94
N GLU A 203 5.72 12.35 20.06
CA GLU A 203 5.17 13.40 19.22
C GLU A 203 5.73 13.31 17.78
N ASN A 204 4.89 13.44 16.78
CA ASN A 204 5.30 13.53 15.40
C ASN A 204 5.48 15.00 14.97
N LYS A 205 6.72 15.46 15.00
CA LYS A 205 7.09 16.85 14.67
C LYS A 205 7.21 17.13 13.17
N SER A 206 6.89 16.15 12.31
CA SER A 206 7.05 16.30 10.85
C SER A 206 5.90 17.05 10.17
N GLY A 207 4.82 17.34 10.89
CA GLY A 207 3.62 17.98 10.32
C GLY A 207 2.80 17.06 9.39
N VAL A 208 3.16 15.78 9.28
CA VAL A 208 2.43 14.80 8.48
C VAL A 208 2.16 13.53 9.29
N CYS A 209 1.03 12.91 9.04
CA CYS A 209 0.68 11.65 9.70
C CYS A 209 1.64 10.52 9.27
N PRO A 210 2.06 9.64 10.17
CA PRO A 210 2.79 8.43 9.79
C PRO A 210 1.93 7.50 8.94
N THR A 211 2.57 6.56 8.24
CA THR A 211 1.85 5.53 7.48
C THR A 211 0.86 4.77 8.37
N LEU A 212 -0.41 4.81 8.02
CA LEU A 212 -1.43 3.95 8.63
C LEU A 212 -1.26 2.52 8.12
N THR A 213 -1.18 1.56 9.03
CA THR A 213 -1.00 0.15 8.72
C THR A 213 -2.19 -0.69 9.18
N ALA A 214 -2.42 -1.84 8.54
CA ALA A 214 -3.59 -2.68 8.80
C ALA A 214 -3.65 -3.25 10.22
N ASN A 215 -2.53 -3.34 10.92
CA ASN A 215 -2.45 -3.84 12.29
C ASN A 215 -2.65 -2.76 13.37
N MET A 216 -2.85 -1.52 12.99
CA MET A 216 -3.20 -0.45 13.93
C MET A 216 -4.58 -0.72 14.55
N GLY A 217 -4.68 -0.54 15.87
CA GLY A 217 -5.93 -0.80 16.59
C GLY A 217 -6.20 -2.28 16.92
N MET A 218 -5.32 -3.20 16.54
CA MET A 218 -5.41 -4.62 16.90
C MET A 218 -4.42 -5.01 18.02
N GLY A 219 -4.31 -4.17 19.05
CA GLY A 219 -3.29 -4.33 20.10
C GLY A 219 -1.87 -4.01 19.63
N GLY A 220 -1.73 -3.54 18.39
CA GLY A 220 -0.47 -3.11 17.80
C GLY A 220 -0.06 -1.72 18.30
N HIS A 221 1.24 -1.49 18.25
CA HIS A 221 1.83 -0.19 18.58
C HIS A 221 1.70 0.72 17.38
N ASN A 222 2.05 2.00 17.58
CA ASN A 222 2.14 3.03 16.54
C ASN A 222 0.78 3.50 16.00
N VAL A 223 -0.32 3.25 16.71
CA VAL A 223 -1.58 3.92 16.44
C VAL A 223 -1.34 5.43 16.54
N PRO A 224 -1.68 6.21 15.52
CA PRO A 224 -1.64 7.66 15.65
C PRO A 224 -2.74 8.10 16.61
N LEU A 225 -2.35 8.94 17.55
CA LEU A 225 -3.22 9.52 18.57
C LEU A 225 -3.23 11.02 18.39
N ILE A 226 -4.35 11.62 18.68
CA ILE A 226 -4.52 13.07 18.78
C ILE A 226 -5.12 13.40 20.14
N ARG A 227 -4.87 14.61 20.62
CA ARG A 227 -5.62 15.19 21.73
C ARG A 227 -6.77 15.98 21.11
N ASP A 228 -8.00 15.69 21.52
CA ASP A 228 -9.14 16.47 21.13
C ASP A 228 -9.19 17.85 21.82
N ASP A 229 -10.11 18.69 21.43
CA ASP A 229 -10.24 20.05 21.96
C ASP A 229 -11.00 20.12 23.30
N ASN A 230 -11.60 18.98 23.72
CA ASN A 230 -12.40 18.88 24.94
C ASN A 230 -11.59 18.44 26.15
#